data_bb0c9baf316d8dbef3d53e0f39cbe1f5
#
_entry.id   bb0c9baf316d8dbef3d53e0f39cbe1f5
#
_cell.length_a   1.000
_cell.length_b   1.000
_cell.length_c   1.000
_cell.angle_alpha   90.00
_cell.angle_beta   90.00
_cell.angle_gamma   90.00
#
_symmetry.space_group_name_H-M   'P 1'
#
loop_
_entity.id
_entity.type
_entity.pdbx_description
1 polymer ?
#
loop_
_entity_poly.entity_id
_entity_poly.type
_entity_poly.pdbx_seq_one_letter_code
_entity_poly.pdbx_strand_id
1 'polypeptide(L)'
;MSETEDNGSRTDADALVSGTAIKGQLSSETDIDYFSFAATAAGSVSINFNPTINSYSEYYTVSLLDSSGTVLASQDVGDNTEFSSGVTSAGTYYVAVDAYEGTYSTRYDSGEYSLTTSVAAGSTSGVETENNNSSSSADALVSGTAIKGQLSSET
;
A
#
# COMPACT_ATOMS: atom_id res chain seq x y z
N MET A 1 8.32 1.70 17.07
CA MET A 1 9.30 0.82 16.42
C MET A 1 10.02 1.69 15.40
N SER A 2 11.31 1.46 15.12
CA SER A 2 12.02 2.12 14.03
C SER A 2 12.51 1.07 13.06
N GLU A 3 12.67 1.45 11.82
CA GLU A 3 13.28 0.60 10.80
C GLU A 3 14.73 0.28 11.15
N THR A 4 15.28 -0.67 10.43
CA THR A 4 16.68 -1.09 10.55
C THR A 4 17.30 -1.07 9.15
N GLU A 5 18.28 -0.23 8.95
CA GLU A 5 19.05 -0.19 7.71
C GLU A 5 20.01 -1.42 7.60
N ASP A 6 20.24 -2.04 6.44
CA ASP A 6 19.74 -1.71 5.09
C ASP A 6 18.44 -2.49 4.80
N ASN A 7 17.30 -1.80 4.62
CA ASN A 7 16.03 -2.41 4.20
C ASN A 7 15.68 -2.10 2.73
N GLY A 8 16.68 -1.73 1.93
CA GLY A 8 16.58 -1.31 0.52
C GLY A 8 16.13 -2.39 -0.46
N SER A 9 15.71 -3.56 0.01
CA SER A 9 15.17 -4.63 -0.84
C SER A 9 14.06 -5.41 -0.13
N ARG A 10 13.22 -6.11 -0.92
CA ARG A 10 12.16 -6.96 -0.36
C ARG A 10 12.69 -8.13 0.48
N THR A 11 13.94 -8.54 0.28
CA THR A 11 14.56 -9.62 1.07
C THR A 11 15.03 -9.13 2.45
N ASP A 12 15.29 -7.85 2.57
CA ASP A 12 15.78 -7.19 3.78
C ASP A 12 14.70 -6.33 4.45
N ALA A 13 13.47 -6.40 3.93
CA ALA A 13 12.32 -5.62 4.38
C ALA A 13 12.01 -5.78 5.87
N ASP A 14 11.86 -4.68 6.56
CA ASP A 14 11.42 -4.65 7.97
C ASP A 14 9.98 -5.17 8.13
N ALA A 15 9.74 -5.90 9.21
CA ALA A 15 8.42 -6.48 9.46
C ALA A 15 7.46 -5.45 10.09
N LEU A 16 6.31 -5.24 9.44
CA LEU A 16 5.20 -4.45 9.98
C LEU A 16 4.24 -5.33 10.79
N VAL A 17 3.82 -4.81 11.91
CA VAL A 17 2.71 -5.37 12.70
C VAL A 17 1.47 -4.54 12.43
N SER A 18 0.39 -5.18 11.96
CA SER A 18 -0.87 -4.50 11.63
C SER A 18 -1.35 -3.59 12.78
N GLY A 19 -1.66 -2.35 12.44
CA GLY A 19 -2.09 -1.33 13.39
C GLY A 19 -0.97 -0.71 14.25
N THR A 20 0.28 -1.10 14.04
CA THR A 20 1.42 -0.55 14.79
C THR A 20 2.28 0.32 13.88
N ALA A 21 2.60 1.54 14.34
CA ALA A 21 3.43 2.45 13.60
C ALA A 21 4.91 2.04 13.65
N ILE A 22 5.57 2.10 12.50
CA ILE A 22 7.03 2.08 12.36
C ILE A 22 7.49 3.46 11.91
N LYS A 23 8.68 3.87 12.34
CA LYS A 23 9.34 5.10 11.92
C LYS A 23 10.44 4.77 10.95
N GLY A 24 10.54 5.55 9.90
CA GLY A 24 11.56 5.40 8.87
C GLY A 24 12.09 6.76 8.39
N GLN A 25 13.12 6.73 7.56
CA GLN A 25 13.78 7.90 7.03
C GLN A 25 14.56 7.56 5.76
N LEU A 26 14.27 8.21 4.64
CA LEU A 26 15.12 8.07 3.46
C LEU A 26 16.48 8.75 3.70
N SER A 27 17.56 8.00 3.57
CA SER A 27 18.94 8.49 3.76
C SER A 27 19.44 9.28 2.55
N SER A 28 18.84 9.09 1.37
CA SER A 28 19.20 9.77 0.11
C SER A 28 18.04 9.76 -0.88
N GLU A 29 18.21 10.45 -2.02
CA GLU A 29 17.25 10.43 -3.14
C GLU A 29 17.19 9.10 -3.91
N THR A 30 18.06 8.15 -3.61
CA THR A 30 18.09 6.81 -4.21
C THR A 30 17.82 5.71 -3.20
N ASP A 31 17.48 6.10 -1.99
CA ASP A 31 17.13 5.19 -0.92
C ASP A 31 15.67 4.72 -1.08
N ILE A 32 15.43 3.47 -0.76
CA ILE A 32 14.11 2.86 -0.80
C ILE A 32 13.95 2.02 0.46
N ASP A 33 12.94 2.31 1.26
CA ASP A 33 12.63 1.53 2.44
C ASP A 33 11.55 0.50 2.12
N TYR A 34 11.87 -0.78 2.28
CA TYR A 34 10.91 -1.88 2.16
C TYR A 34 10.42 -2.36 3.51
N PHE A 35 9.12 -2.50 3.60
CA PHE A 35 8.43 -3.06 4.76
C PHE A 35 7.58 -4.24 4.33
N SER A 36 7.55 -5.31 5.13
CA SER A 36 6.78 -6.52 4.82
C SER A 36 5.67 -6.74 5.84
N PHE A 37 4.54 -7.25 5.39
CA PHE A 37 3.46 -7.71 6.27
C PHE A 37 2.74 -8.92 5.68
N ALA A 38 2.06 -9.67 6.55
CA ALA A 38 1.27 -10.81 6.14
C ALA A 38 -0.23 -10.48 6.10
N ALA A 39 -0.89 -10.78 4.98
CA ALA A 39 -2.33 -10.90 4.91
C ALA A 39 -2.74 -12.36 5.11
N THR A 40 -3.70 -12.62 5.99
CA THR A 40 -4.16 -13.99 6.30
C THR A 40 -5.25 -14.47 5.35
N ALA A 41 -5.86 -13.56 4.59
CA ALA A 41 -6.88 -13.80 3.59
C ALA A 41 -6.94 -12.63 2.62
N ALA A 42 -7.72 -12.76 1.55
CA ALA A 42 -8.14 -11.62 0.72
C ALA A 42 -8.82 -10.55 1.59
N GLY A 43 -8.65 -9.30 1.25
CA GLY A 43 -9.20 -8.21 2.04
C GLY A 43 -8.72 -6.83 1.62
N SER A 44 -8.84 -5.86 2.51
CA SER A 44 -8.38 -4.49 2.31
C SER A 44 -7.17 -4.21 3.18
N VAL A 45 -6.17 -3.55 2.60
CA VAL A 45 -5.02 -2.98 3.30
C VAL A 45 -5.20 -1.48 3.30
N SER A 46 -5.19 -0.86 4.47
CA SER A 46 -5.09 0.59 4.64
C SER A 46 -3.65 0.95 4.99
N ILE A 47 -3.10 1.93 4.31
CA ILE A 47 -1.76 2.47 4.51
C ILE A 47 -1.92 3.91 4.99
N ASN A 48 -1.38 4.21 6.16
CA ASN A 48 -1.33 5.55 6.71
C ASN A 48 0.13 5.98 6.79
N PHE A 49 0.47 7.03 6.04
CA PHE A 49 1.82 7.59 5.94
C PHE A 49 1.83 9.02 6.45
N ASN A 50 2.70 9.30 7.43
CA ASN A 50 2.79 10.60 8.08
C ASN A 50 4.24 11.07 8.10
N PRO A 51 4.68 11.83 7.09
CA PRO A 51 6.01 12.46 7.09
C PRO A 51 6.05 13.63 8.06
N THR A 52 7.24 14.00 8.52
CA THR A 52 7.43 15.23 9.30
C THR A 52 7.30 16.48 8.47
N ILE A 53 7.57 16.39 7.18
CA ILE A 53 7.25 17.45 6.22
C ILE A 53 5.74 17.54 6.02
N ASN A 54 5.25 18.76 5.88
CA ASN A 54 3.85 19.05 5.56
C ASN A 54 3.84 20.03 4.38
N SER A 55 3.80 19.47 3.18
CA SER A 55 3.98 20.22 1.93
C SER A 55 2.90 19.86 0.92
N TYR A 56 2.47 20.86 0.14
CA TYR A 56 1.64 20.64 -1.06
C TYR A 56 2.40 19.98 -2.23
N SER A 57 3.74 19.90 -2.13
CA SER A 57 4.56 19.21 -3.13
C SER A 57 4.87 17.81 -2.64
N GLU A 58 4.93 16.87 -3.55
CA GLU A 58 5.28 15.48 -3.30
C GLU A 58 6.79 15.37 -3.03
N TYR A 59 7.15 14.54 -2.07
CA TYR A 59 8.52 14.21 -1.68
C TYR A 59 8.77 12.71 -1.60
N TYR A 60 7.68 11.93 -1.50
CA TYR A 60 7.72 10.48 -1.40
C TYR A 60 6.77 9.85 -2.40
N THR A 61 7.10 8.67 -2.85
CA THR A 61 6.18 7.71 -3.48
C THR A 61 6.00 6.53 -2.53
N VAL A 62 4.77 6.27 -2.10
CA VAL A 62 4.44 5.14 -1.22
C VAL A 62 3.65 4.12 -2.01
N SER A 63 4.17 2.91 -2.12
CA SER A 63 3.63 1.85 -2.96
C SER A 63 3.28 0.59 -2.17
N LEU A 64 2.13 -0.01 -2.45
CA LEU A 64 1.79 -1.37 -2.02
C LEU A 64 2.16 -2.36 -3.13
N LEU A 65 2.88 -3.42 -2.77
CA LEU A 65 3.31 -4.44 -3.71
C LEU A 65 2.89 -5.85 -3.25
N ASP A 66 2.68 -6.73 -4.22
CA ASP A 66 2.53 -8.16 -3.96
C ASP A 66 3.89 -8.85 -3.73
N SER A 67 3.86 -10.16 -3.46
CA SER A 67 5.07 -10.95 -3.22
C SER A 67 6.01 -11.04 -4.43
N SER A 68 5.50 -10.81 -5.65
CA SER A 68 6.31 -10.78 -6.88
C SER A 68 6.99 -9.42 -7.09
N GLY A 69 6.52 -8.36 -6.41
CA GLY A 69 6.95 -6.98 -6.58
C GLY A 69 6.07 -6.19 -7.56
N THR A 70 4.91 -6.74 -7.92
CA THR A 70 3.95 -6.00 -8.73
C THR A 70 3.28 -4.94 -7.85
N VAL A 71 3.26 -3.69 -8.33
CA VAL A 71 2.59 -2.58 -7.64
C VAL A 71 1.08 -2.76 -7.76
N LEU A 72 0.40 -2.83 -6.61
CA LEU A 72 -1.05 -2.92 -6.49
C LEU A 72 -1.70 -1.56 -6.32
N ALA A 73 -1.03 -0.65 -5.65
CA ALA A 73 -1.42 0.75 -5.48
C ALA A 73 -0.19 1.61 -5.22
N SER A 74 -0.24 2.86 -5.62
CA SER A 74 0.84 3.84 -5.37
C SER A 74 0.24 5.22 -5.15
N GLN A 75 0.87 6.01 -4.30
CA GLN A 75 0.49 7.39 -3.99
C GLN A 75 1.74 8.26 -3.85
N ASP A 76 1.77 9.38 -4.58
CA ASP A 76 2.78 10.41 -4.38
C ASP A 76 2.32 11.34 -3.27
N VAL A 77 3.18 11.61 -2.31
CA VAL A 77 2.80 12.27 -1.06
C VAL A 77 3.83 13.31 -0.60
N GLY A 78 3.35 14.37 0.03
CA GLY A 78 4.15 15.41 0.67
C GLY A 78 3.60 15.80 2.05
N ASP A 79 2.49 15.21 2.45
CA ASP A 79 1.81 15.44 3.73
C ASP A 79 1.19 14.13 4.25
N ASN A 80 0.45 14.24 5.36
CA ASN A 80 -0.24 13.10 5.96
C ASN A 80 -1.25 12.52 4.97
N THR A 81 -1.08 11.26 4.61
CA THR A 81 -1.90 10.61 3.59
C THR A 81 -2.36 9.24 4.07
N GLU A 82 -3.60 8.90 3.78
CA GLU A 82 -4.16 7.57 3.95
C GLU A 82 -4.77 7.09 2.64
N PHE A 83 -4.40 5.89 2.21
CA PHE A 83 -5.01 5.23 1.06
C PHE A 83 -5.20 3.75 1.33
N SER A 84 -6.06 3.10 0.54
CA SER A 84 -6.37 1.69 0.70
C SER A 84 -6.34 0.97 -0.64
N SER A 85 -6.00 -0.31 -0.60
CA SER A 85 -6.06 -1.20 -1.75
C SER A 85 -6.52 -2.58 -1.35
N GLY A 86 -7.01 -3.35 -2.32
CA GLY A 86 -7.37 -4.74 -2.13
C GLY A 86 -6.16 -5.66 -2.23
N VAL A 87 -6.15 -6.72 -1.41
CA VAL A 87 -5.27 -7.88 -1.58
C VAL A 87 -6.14 -9.11 -1.87
N THR A 88 -5.77 -9.89 -2.86
CA THR A 88 -6.62 -10.95 -3.43
C THR A 88 -6.46 -12.30 -2.76
N SER A 89 -5.44 -12.48 -1.93
CA SER A 89 -5.15 -13.78 -1.29
C SER A 89 -4.38 -13.60 0.02
N ALA A 90 -4.32 -14.66 0.81
CA ALA A 90 -3.32 -14.77 1.87
C ALA A 90 -1.91 -14.77 1.28
N GLY A 91 -0.98 -14.11 1.94
CA GLY A 91 0.41 -14.04 1.49
C GLY A 91 1.18 -12.91 2.13
N THR A 92 2.44 -12.77 1.72
CA THR A 92 3.30 -11.65 2.10
C THR A 92 3.14 -10.53 1.07
N TYR A 93 2.98 -9.33 1.57
CA TYR A 93 2.91 -8.08 0.81
C TYR A 93 3.95 -7.12 1.34
N TYR A 94 4.24 -6.09 0.54
CA TYR A 94 5.26 -5.11 0.87
C TYR A 94 4.71 -3.70 0.73
N VAL A 95 5.22 -2.80 1.56
CA VAL A 95 5.13 -1.36 1.31
C VAL A 95 6.55 -0.89 0.98
N ALA A 96 6.69 -0.14 -0.12
CA ALA A 96 7.91 0.58 -0.44
C ALA A 96 7.67 2.08 -0.24
N VAL A 97 8.63 2.73 0.39
CA VAL A 97 8.72 4.19 0.49
C VAL A 97 9.95 4.62 -0.28
N ASP A 98 9.77 5.47 -1.26
CA ASP A 98 10.79 5.91 -2.22
C ASP A 98 10.75 7.43 -2.37
N ALA A 99 11.82 8.02 -2.87
CA ALA A 99 11.81 9.41 -3.29
C ALA A 99 10.81 9.64 -4.44
N TYR A 100 10.12 10.77 -4.42
CA TYR A 100 9.22 11.14 -5.51
C TYR A 100 10.00 11.43 -6.79
N GLU A 101 9.70 10.70 -7.86
CA GLU A 101 10.26 10.92 -9.19
C GLU A 101 9.32 11.76 -10.07
N GLY A 102 9.50 13.08 -10.04
CA GLY A 102 8.77 14.00 -10.90
C GLY A 102 9.35 14.11 -12.32
N THR A 103 8.55 14.64 -13.24
CA THR A 103 8.95 14.82 -14.66
C THR A 103 10.25 15.62 -14.84
N TYR A 104 10.59 16.50 -13.92
CA TYR A 104 11.73 17.41 -14.03
C TYR A 104 12.75 17.30 -12.89
N SER A 105 12.40 16.65 -11.81
CA SER A 105 13.28 16.51 -10.64
C SER A 105 12.81 15.41 -9.72
N THR A 106 13.74 14.65 -9.16
CA THR A 106 13.53 13.81 -7.98
C THR A 106 13.44 14.71 -6.76
N ARG A 107 12.54 14.41 -5.85
CA ARG A 107 12.43 15.10 -4.54
C ARG A 107 12.32 14.05 -3.45
N TYR A 108 13.05 14.25 -2.38
CA TYR A 108 12.93 13.48 -1.16
C TYR A 108 13.04 14.40 0.05
N ASP A 109 12.56 13.93 1.16
CA ASP A 109 12.77 14.57 2.46
C ASP A 109 13.53 13.59 3.38
N SER A 110 14.59 14.06 3.99
CA SER A 110 15.39 13.31 4.97
C SER A 110 14.82 13.38 6.39
N GLY A 111 13.62 13.92 6.56
CA GLY A 111 12.90 13.90 7.84
C GLY A 111 12.32 12.52 8.13
N GLU A 112 12.13 12.24 9.42
CA GLU A 112 11.47 11.01 9.85
C GLU A 112 10.03 10.97 9.35
N TYR A 113 9.58 9.82 8.85
CA TYR A 113 8.16 9.54 8.62
C TYR A 113 7.65 8.45 9.56
N SER A 114 6.34 8.33 9.66
CA SER A 114 5.67 7.22 10.35
C SER A 114 4.76 6.49 9.38
N LEU A 115 4.92 5.18 9.31
CA LEU A 115 4.13 4.29 8.47
C LEU A 115 3.31 3.33 9.34
N THR A 116 2.03 3.20 9.04
CA THR A 116 1.15 2.21 9.67
C THR A 116 0.36 1.48 8.60
N THR A 117 0.32 0.15 8.66
CA THR A 117 -0.57 -0.67 7.84
C THR A 117 -1.65 -1.30 8.69
N SER A 118 -2.87 -1.36 8.18
CA SER A 118 -3.97 -2.11 8.79
C SER A 118 -4.53 -3.09 7.77
N VAL A 119 -4.54 -4.37 8.12
CA VAL A 119 -5.07 -5.43 7.26
C VAL A 119 -6.44 -5.84 7.79
N ALA A 120 -7.48 -5.54 7.03
CA ALA A 120 -8.82 -6.03 7.29
C ALA A 120 -9.07 -7.23 6.38
N ALA A 121 -9.09 -8.44 6.96
CA ALA A 121 -9.54 -9.61 6.22
C ALA A 121 -10.98 -9.37 5.75
N GLY A 122 -11.18 -9.37 4.43
CA GLY A 122 -12.51 -9.27 3.86
C GLY A 122 -13.31 -10.53 4.19
N SER A 123 -14.59 -10.37 4.47
CA SER A 123 -15.52 -11.47 4.27
C SER A 123 -15.46 -11.83 2.78
N THR A 124 -15.33 -13.11 2.45
CA THR A 124 -15.35 -13.60 1.06
C THR A 124 -16.65 -13.25 0.31
N SER A 125 -17.65 -12.74 1.01
CA SER A 125 -18.91 -12.23 0.48
C SER A 125 -18.89 -10.73 0.10
N GLY A 126 -17.76 -10.07 0.14
CA GLY A 126 -17.67 -8.63 -0.11
C GLY A 126 -16.75 -8.20 -1.27
N VAL A 127 -16.30 -9.13 -2.11
CA VAL A 127 -15.51 -8.84 -3.31
C VAL A 127 -16.23 -9.39 -4.52
N GLU A 128 -16.35 -8.58 -5.57
CA GLU A 128 -16.93 -9.05 -6.84
C GLU A 128 -16.06 -10.17 -7.45
N THR A 129 -16.69 -10.98 -8.27
CA THR A 129 -16.04 -12.06 -9.00
C THR A 129 -16.13 -11.77 -10.49
N GLU A 130 -15.00 -11.59 -11.16
CA GLU A 130 -14.99 -11.47 -12.63
C GLU A 130 -15.20 -12.86 -13.27
N ASN A 131 -15.95 -13.03 -14.37
CA ASN A 131 -16.62 -12.05 -15.23
C ASN A 131 -18.10 -11.83 -14.83
N ASN A 132 -18.44 -10.72 -14.23
CA ASN A 132 -19.81 -10.37 -13.86
C ASN A 132 -20.47 -9.38 -14.84
N ASN A 133 -20.00 -9.33 -16.08
CA ASN A 133 -20.40 -8.38 -17.14
C ASN A 133 -21.83 -8.60 -17.71
N SER A 134 -22.59 -9.54 -17.17
CA SER A 134 -23.98 -9.80 -17.59
C SER A 134 -24.89 -10.06 -16.40
N SER A 135 -26.16 -9.85 -16.55
CA SER A 135 -27.15 -10.16 -15.51
C SER A 135 -27.19 -11.64 -15.10
N SER A 136 -26.75 -12.54 -15.97
CA SER A 136 -26.67 -13.97 -15.69
C SER A 136 -25.41 -14.39 -14.92
N SER A 137 -24.38 -13.55 -14.92
CA SER A 137 -23.14 -13.76 -14.20
C SER A 137 -22.96 -12.76 -13.04
N ALA A 138 -23.99 -11.95 -12.75
CA ALA A 138 -23.92 -10.94 -11.72
C ALA A 138 -23.71 -11.53 -10.33
N ASP A 139 -22.84 -10.91 -9.54
CA ASP A 139 -22.67 -11.25 -8.14
C ASP A 139 -23.90 -10.93 -7.29
N ALA A 140 -24.23 -11.83 -6.37
CA ALA A 140 -25.34 -11.63 -5.47
C ALA A 140 -25.00 -10.61 -4.37
N LEU A 141 -25.79 -9.55 -4.25
CA LEU A 141 -25.67 -8.58 -3.19
C LEU A 141 -26.45 -9.03 -1.94
N VAL A 142 -25.79 -8.99 -0.79
CA VAL A 142 -26.45 -9.19 0.51
C VAL A 142 -26.75 -7.83 1.12
N SER A 143 -28.03 -7.64 1.51
CA SER A 143 -28.45 -6.37 2.13
C SER A 143 -27.64 -6.02 3.38
N GLY A 144 -27.10 -4.79 3.42
CA GLY A 144 -26.28 -4.30 4.51
C GLY A 144 -24.81 -4.72 4.45
N THR A 145 -24.37 -5.44 3.41
CA THR A 145 -22.96 -5.80 3.19
C THR A 145 -22.41 -5.03 1.99
N ALA A 146 -21.30 -4.33 2.20
CA ALA A 146 -20.63 -3.66 1.10
C ALA A 146 -19.88 -4.67 0.24
N ILE A 147 -20.05 -4.59 -1.09
CA ILE A 147 -19.21 -5.30 -2.05
C ILE A 147 -18.22 -4.30 -2.65
N LYS A 148 -16.97 -4.74 -2.79
CA LYS A 148 -15.93 -3.96 -3.47
C LYS A 148 -15.78 -4.51 -4.87
N GLY A 149 -15.84 -3.61 -5.85
CA GLY A 149 -15.66 -3.93 -7.24
C GLY A 149 -14.57 -3.07 -7.88
N GLN A 150 -13.99 -3.57 -8.97
CA GLN A 150 -13.02 -2.87 -9.78
C GLN A 150 -13.40 -3.03 -11.25
N LEU A 151 -13.53 -1.92 -11.98
CA LEU A 151 -13.66 -1.98 -13.42
C LEU A 151 -12.32 -2.31 -14.06
N SER A 152 -12.24 -3.46 -14.73
CA SER A 152 -11.12 -3.77 -15.60
C SER A 152 -11.22 -2.91 -16.87
N SER A 153 -10.10 -2.33 -17.33
CA SER A 153 -10.07 -1.61 -18.61
C SER A 153 -10.41 -2.57 -19.74
N GLU A 154 -11.41 -2.23 -20.56
CA GLU A 154 -11.60 -2.90 -21.83
C GLU A 154 -10.37 -2.69 -22.73
N THR A 155 -9.79 -3.78 -23.23
CA THR A 155 -8.76 -3.78 -24.28
C THR A 155 -9.41 -3.90 -25.64
#